data_b104ae77637be51f0c5c791b0cbe0aaa
#
_entry.id   b104ae77637be51f0c5c791b0cbe0aaa
#
_cell.length_a   1.000
_cell.length_b   1.000
_cell.length_c   1.000
_cell.angle_alpha   90.00
_cell.angle_beta   90.00
_cell.angle_gamma   90.00
#
_symmetry.space_group_name_H-M   'P 1'
#
loop_
_entity.id
_entity.type
_entity.pdbx_description
1 polymer ?
#
loop_
_entity_poly.entity_id
_entity_poly.type
_entity_poly.pdbx_seq_one_letter_code
_entity_poly.pdbx_strand_id
1 'polypeptide(L)'
;MAAVRDAAHKTDTQTALASAAFPPSCWLMPSLADDLAALLGPHRVSTEPADLAAHGTDKWFAAHPPQVVVHADSTADVAAVLSYANAHGVPVTPQGARVGYVGGCVPLHGGIALSLRRMNRIKEIHTADGVAVVEPGVTTGDLQEAVRRLGWFYPPDPASLKECSLGGNIATNAGGPRCLKYGVTRHYVLGLEAVLADGTVVRAGGRCHKNKTGFDLVGLMVGSEGLLGVVTEATLRLIPHPPMRAMLSAGFASFAEAANAVGRILDAGYLPSALEIADKFTLRAARAYLGESVTPQGDAHLLVEIDGHDASVRGELAALADLVRGLGCICLEEAVGEAACERFWQLRREFSYSLRHTGLVKLNEDIVVPRSRLVDLVDFAETLQAESGFAVASFGHAGDGNIHVNIMVPTMDEPQVRERAEAALDRLFHQVIAWGGAITGEHGVGIAKRRWFADAVPAGARVLHDRLKQALDPRGILNPGKFLA
;
A
#
# COMPACT_ATOMS: atom_id res chain seq x y z
N MET A 1 -37.12 13.52 -54.39
CA MET A 1 -36.33 14.75 -54.47
C MET A 1 -35.22 14.71 -53.45
N ALA A 2 -33.99 14.73 -53.98
CA ALA A 2 -32.68 15.06 -53.35
C ALA A 2 -32.35 14.34 -52.01
N ALA A 3 -31.59 13.27 -52.03
CA ALA A 3 -30.15 13.05 -52.05
C ALA A 3 -29.28 14.13 -51.37
N VAL A 4 -28.74 13.77 -50.20
CA VAL A 4 -27.40 14.23 -49.82
C VAL A 4 -26.74 13.07 -49.06
N ARG A 5 -25.67 12.57 -49.68
CA ARG A 5 -24.65 11.68 -49.09
C ARG A 5 -23.93 12.43 -48.01
N ASP A 6 -23.58 11.71 -46.95
CA ASP A 6 -22.43 12.21 -46.21
C ASP A 6 -21.49 11.10 -45.71
N ALA A 7 -20.26 11.52 -45.76
CA ALA A 7 -19.10 10.67 -45.70
C ALA A 7 -18.73 10.32 -44.23
N ALA A 8 -18.45 9.06 -44.07
CA ALA A 8 -17.78 8.56 -42.87
C ALA A 8 -16.37 9.16 -42.75
N HIS A 9 -16.14 9.99 -41.75
CA HIS A 9 -14.80 10.29 -41.26
C HIS A 9 -14.49 9.34 -40.10
N LYS A 10 -13.78 8.28 -40.47
CA LYS A 10 -12.95 7.56 -39.50
C LYS A 10 -11.80 8.48 -39.13
N THR A 11 -11.86 9.11 -38.00
CA THR A 11 -10.66 9.66 -37.38
C THR A 11 -10.02 8.60 -36.51
N ASP A 12 -8.95 8.03 -37.04
CA ASP A 12 -7.91 7.36 -36.26
C ASP A 12 -7.41 8.31 -35.16
N THR A 13 -7.86 8.11 -33.96
CA THR A 13 -7.24 8.67 -32.77
C THR A 13 -6.32 7.60 -32.13
N GLN A 14 -5.30 7.20 -32.87
CA GLN A 14 -4.04 6.88 -32.22
C GLN A 14 -3.46 8.19 -31.69
N THR A 15 -3.97 8.65 -30.57
CA THR A 15 -3.29 9.66 -29.79
C THR A 15 -2.11 8.96 -29.13
N ALA A 16 -0.98 8.97 -29.84
CA ALA A 16 0.31 8.84 -29.25
C ALA A 16 0.32 9.72 -28.00
N LEU A 17 0.55 9.13 -26.83
CA LEU A 17 1.00 9.82 -25.64
C LEU A 17 2.28 10.57 -26.04
N ALA A 18 2.11 11.78 -26.56
CA ALA A 18 3.20 12.73 -26.63
C ALA A 18 3.60 12.99 -25.18
N SER A 19 4.63 12.27 -24.71
CA SER A 19 5.42 12.69 -23.61
C SER A 19 5.74 14.17 -23.89
N ALA A 20 5.32 15.03 -22.99
CA ALA A 20 5.95 16.34 -22.89
C ALA A 20 7.40 16.07 -22.50
N ALA A 21 8.20 15.72 -23.49
CA ALA A 21 9.63 15.57 -23.32
C ALA A 21 10.13 16.97 -23.00
N PHE A 22 10.57 17.18 -21.79
CA PHE A 22 11.50 18.25 -21.51
C PHE A 22 12.59 18.21 -22.60
N PRO A 23 12.99 19.35 -23.16
CA PRO A 23 13.92 19.36 -24.28
C PRO A 23 15.22 18.60 -23.91
N PRO A 24 15.75 17.75 -24.78
CA PRO A 24 16.94 16.92 -24.49
C PRO A 24 18.17 17.73 -24.06
N SER A 25 18.19 19.02 -24.34
CA SER A 25 19.28 19.93 -24.00
C SER A 25 19.41 20.30 -22.51
N CYS A 26 18.38 20.01 -21.65
CA CYS A 26 18.46 20.28 -20.21
C CYS A 26 19.05 19.11 -19.41
N TRP A 27 19.26 17.93 -20.03
CA TRP A 27 19.65 16.71 -19.32
C TRP A 27 21.15 16.43 -19.35
N LEU A 28 21.93 17.20 -20.10
CA LEU A 28 23.38 17.13 -20.12
C LEU A 28 23.95 18.18 -19.16
N MET A 29 23.67 18.03 -17.88
CA MET A 29 24.53 18.63 -16.86
C MET A 29 25.64 17.61 -16.55
N PRO A 30 26.85 17.78 -17.08
CA PRO A 30 27.96 16.86 -16.84
C PRO A 30 28.35 16.78 -15.36
N SER A 31 27.73 17.60 -14.52
CA SER A 31 28.12 17.84 -13.13
C SER A 31 27.07 17.52 -12.07
N LEU A 32 25.90 16.93 -12.42
CA LEU A 32 24.85 16.67 -11.39
C LEU A 32 25.39 15.90 -10.18
N ALA A 33 26.15 14.84 -10.42
CA ALA A 33 26.74 14.04 -9.36
C ALA A 33 27.87 14.80 -8.64
N ASP A 34 28.68 15.55 -9.40
CA ASP A 34 29.77 16.33 -8.83
C ASP A 34 29.26 17.50 -7.99
N ASP A 35 28.22 18.19 -8.44
CA ASP A 35 27.56 19.27 -7.69
C ASP A 35 26.96 18.74 -6.38
N LEU A 36 26.27 17.62 -6.45
CA LEU A 36 25.69 16.99 -5.26
C LEU A 36 26.76 16.44 -4.32
N ALA A 37 27.88 15.91 -4.87
CA ALA A 37 29.00 15.46 -4.06
C ALA A 37 29.73 16.63 -3.38
N ALA A 38 29.84 17.78 -4.05
CA ALA A 38 30.39 19.00 -3.46
C ALA A 38 29.47 19.55 -2.35
N LEU A 39 28.14 19.44 -2.52
CA LEU A 39 27.13 19.93 -1.58
C LEU A 39 27.04 19.06 -0.31
N LEU A 40 27.08 17.71 -0.46
CA LEU A 40 26.77 16.76 0.60
C LEU A 40 27.98 15.94 1.09
N GLY A 41 29.03 15.92 0.32
CA GLY A 41 30.16 15.00 0.45
C GLY A 41 29.98 13.74 -0.43
N PRO A 42 31.09 13.22 -1.00
CA PRO A 42 31.06 12.17 -2.02
C PRO A 42 30.48 10.83 -1.52
N HIS A 43 30.57 10.54 -0.22
CA HIS A 43 30.05 9.30 0.38
C HIS A 43 28.54 9.19 0.43
N ARG A 44 27.82 10.29 0.15
CA ARG A 44 26.34 10.34 0.07
C ARG A 44 25.81 10.25 -1.36
N VAL A 45 26.67 10.35 -2.36
CA VAL A 45 26.27 10.40 -3.77
C VAL A 45 26.81 9.18 -4.49
N SER A 46 25.97 8.49 -5.24
CA SER A 46 26.36 7.30 -5.99
C SER A 46 25.91 7.39 -7.43
N THR A 47 26.80 7.05 -8.35
CA THR A 47 26.56 6.82 -9.77
C THR A 47 26.89 5.37 -10.17
N GLU A 48 27.17 4.52 -9.19
CA GLU A 48 27.48 3.11 -9.42
C GLU A 48 26.33 2.39 -10.12
N PRO A 49 26.56 1.68 -11.24
CA PRO A 49 25.49 1.05 -12.02
C PRO A 49 24.60 0.11 -11.20
N ALA A 50 25.15 -0.64 -10.24
CA ALA A 50 24.40 -1.53 -9.38
C ALA A 50 23.46 -0.76 -8.44
N ASP A 51 23.90 0.39 -7.93
CA ASP A 51 23.08 1.22 -7.04
C ASP A 51 22.00 1.96 -7.83
N LEU A 52 22.32 2.49 -9.02
CA LEU A 52 21.34 3.08 -9.93
C LEU A 52 20.25 2.06 -10.30
N ALA A 53 20.63 0.84 -10.66
CA ALA A 53 19.68 -0.24 -10.98
C ALA A 53 18.80 -0.59 -9.78
N ALA A 54 19.40 -0.74 -8.59
CA ALA A 54 18.66 -1.05 -7.35
C ALA A 54 17.67 0.05 -6.95
N HIS A 55 17.98 1.31 -7.23
CA HIS A 55 17.15 2.48 -6.96
C HIS A 55 16.20 2.85 -8.12
N GLY A 56 16.28 2.11 -9.23
CA GLY A 56 15.40 2.23 -10.39
C GLY A 56 14.10 1.44 -10.31
N THR A 57 13.91 0.60 -9.28
CA THR A 57 12.79 -0.36 -9.18
C THR A 57 12.16 -0.37 -7.80
N ASP A 58 10.94 -0.92 -7.72
CA ASP A 58 10.31 -1.45 -6.51
C ASP A 58 9.86 -2.91 -6.76
N LYS A 59 8.86 -3.42 -6.03
CA LYS A 59 8.34 -4.79 -6.25
C LYS A 59 7.30 -4.87 -7.40
N TRP A 60 7.04 -3.77 -8.10
CA TRP A 60 6.22 -3.75 -9.30
C TRP A 60 7.08 -3.91 -10.57
N PHE A 61 6.45 -3.98 -11.75
CA PHE A 61 7.10 -4.34 -13.01
C PHE A 61 7.93 -3.23 -13.68
N ALA A 62 7.86 -1.98 -13.21
CA ALA A 62 8.59 -0.88 -13.83
C ALA A 62 10.05 -0.82 -13.37
N ALA A 63 10.94 -0.50 -14.32
CA ALA A 63 12.36 -0.27 -14.06
C ALA A 63 12.83 0.98 -14.83
N HIS A 64 13.18 2.02 -14.09
CA HIS A 64 13.72 3.28 -14.62
C HIS A 64 14.87 3.75 -13.74
N PRO A 65 16.14 3.59 -14.15
CA PRO A 65 17.28 4.01 -13.34
C PRO A 65 17.32 5.54 -13.20
N PRO A 66 17.65 6.07 -12.01
CA PRO A 66 17.94 7.49 -11.83
C PRO A 66 19.28 7.86 -12.47
N GLN A 67 19.56 9.16 -12.60
CA GLN A 67 20.88 9.65 -13.00
C GLN A 67 21.87 9.56 -11.84
N VAL A 68 21.38 9.74 -10.61
CA VAL A 68 22.17 9.71 -9.39
C VAL A 68 21.33 9.23 -8.22
N VAL A 69 21.96 8.50 -7.30
CA VAL A 69 21.37 8.16 -5.99
C VAL A 69 22.00 9.06 -4.93
N VAL A 70 21.16 9.67 -4.10
CA VAL A 70 21.60 10.40 -2.90
C VAL A 70 21.09 9.66 -1.66
N HIS A 71 22.01 9.30 -0.78
CA HIS A 71 21.75 8.68 0.51
C HIS A 71 21.79 9.76 1.59
N ALA A 72 20.63 10.32 1.95
CA ALA A 72 20.53 11.34 2.99
C ALA A 72 20.71 10.75 4.39
N ASP A 73 21.47 11.44 5.24
CA ASP A 73 21.70 11.10 6.65
C ASP A 73 20.92 12.03 7.60
N SER A 74 20.38 13.14 7.09
CA SER A 74 19.73 14.18 7.89
C SER A 74 18.68 14.98 7.12
N THR A 75 17.80 15.68 7.84
CA THR A 75 16.87 16.68 7.29
C THR A 75 17.61 17.77 6.50
N ALA A 76 18.78 18.17 6.96
CA ALA A 76 19.59 19.17 6.27
C ALA A 76 20.07 18.69 4.90
N ASP A 77 20.45 17.41 4.76
CA ASP A 77 20.80 16.83 3.46
C ASP A 77 19.61 16.84 2.51
N VAL A 78 18.43 16.43 3.01
CA VAL A 78 17.18 16.45 2.22
C VAL A 78 16.85 17.87 1.75
N ALA A 79 16.96 18.87 2.64
CA ALA A 79 16.70 20.27 2.32
C ALA A 79 17.69 20.79 1.26
N ALA A 80 18.97 20.48 1.39
CA ALA A 80 20.00 20.88 0.44
C ALA A 80 19.74 20.26 -0.96
N VAL A 81 19.41 18.96 -1.02
CA VAL A 81 19.07 18.27 -2.29
C VAL A 81 17.83 18.90 -2.95
N LEU A 82 16.76 19.13 -2.20
CA LEU A 82 15.53 19.69 -2.75
C LEU A 82 15.71 21.14 -3.20
N SER A 83 16.41 21.97 -2.43
CA SER A 83 16.79 23.33 -2.85
C SER A 83 17.58 23.33 -4.15
N TYR A 84 18.61 22.47 -4.25
CA TYR A 84 19.40 22.34 -5.48
C TYR A 84 18.52 21.88 -6.65
N ALA A 85 17.76 20.81 -6.46
CA ALA A 85 16.89 20.26 -7.49
C ALA A 85 15.83 21.26 -7.95
N ASN A 86 15.22 22.01 -7.03
CA ASN A 86 14.28 23.06 -7.34
C ASN A 86 14.93 24.19 -8.16
N ALA A 87 16.12 24.65 -7.77
CA ALA A 87 16.83 25.70 -8.51
C ALA A 87 17.14 25.29 -9.97
N HIS A 88 17.47 24.03 -10.19
CA HIS A 88 17.92 23.50 -11.49
C HIS A 88 16.83 22.76 -12.28
N GLY A 89 15.60 22.57 -11.71
CA GLY A 89 14.52 21.82 -12.36
C GLY A 89 14.80 20.32 -12.48
N VAL A 90 15.57 19.74 -11.57
CA VAL A 90 15.94 18.32 -11.57
C VAL A 90 14.85 17.49 -10.86
N PRO A 91 14.29 16.43 -11.49
CA PRO A 91 13.35 15.54 -10.83
C PRO A 91 13.95 14.83 -9.61
N VAL A 92 13.16 14.72 -8.53
CA VAL A 92 13.54 13.99 -7.32
C VAL A 92 12.48 12.96 -6.99
N THR A 93 12.90 11.70 -6.86
CA THR A 93 12.04 10.61 -6.40
C THR A 93 12.46 10.21 -4.98
N PRO A 94 11.68 10.57 -3.95
CA PRO A 94 11.93 10.14 -2.58
C PRO A 94 11.73 8.63 -2.44
N GLN A 95 12.64 7.98 -1.70
CA GLN A 95 12.61 6.54 -1.54
C GLN A 95 12.81 6.12 -0.08
N GLY A 96 11.89 5.29 0.41
CA GLY A 96 12.05 4.52 1.63
C GLY A 96 12.68 3.16 1.35
N ALA A 97 12.01 2.09 1.78
CA ALA A 97 12.51 0.72 1.61
C ALA A 97 12.34 0.11 0.20
N ARG A 98 11.57 0.74 -0.68
CA ARG A 98 11.26 0.30 -2.06
C ARG A 98 10.56 -1.07 -2.14
N VAL A 99 9.71 -1.35 -1.16
CA VAL A 99 8.93 -2.60 -1.12
C VAL A 99 7.48 -2.44 -1.60
N GLY A 100 7.15 -1.30 -2.21
CA GLY A 100 5.83 -1.01 -2.78
C GLY A 100 5.53 -1.83 -4.03
N TYR A 101 4.23 -1.90 -4.39
CA TYR A 101 3.72 -2.71 -5.51
C TYR A 101 3.08 -1.88 -6.62
N VAL A 102 3.31 -0.57 -6.66
CA VAL A 102 2.64 0.35 -7.61
C VAL A 102 3.61 1.26 -8.39
N GLY A 103 4.93 1.04 -8.25
CA GLY A 103 5.93 1.91 -8.87
C GLY A 103 6.00 3.30 -8.22
N GLY A 104 5.51 3.44 -6.98
CA GLY A 104 5.41 4.74 -6.30
C GLY A 104 6.74 5.45 -6.10
N CYS A 105 7.84 4.71 -5.97
CA CYS A 105 9.19 5.24 -5.80
C CYS A 105 10.12 4.96 -6.99
N VAL A 106 9.59 4.63 -8.17
CA VAL A 106 10.37 4.43 -9.39
C VAL A 106 10.61 5.77 -10.08
N PRO A 107 11.86 6.18 -10.38
CA PRO A 107 12.17 7.50 -10.94
C PRO A 107 11.90 7.60 -12.44
N LEU A 108 10.62 7.68 -12.84
CA LEU A 108 10.17 7.69 -14.24
C LEU A 108 10.88 8.71 -15.14
N HIS A 109 11.27 9.83 -14.58
CA HIS A 109 11.93 10.92 -15.31
C HIS A 109 13.43 11.01 -15.01
N GLY A 110 14.04 9.93 -14.51
CA GLY A 110 15.45 9.95 -14.12
C GLY A 110 15.71 10.89 -12.93
N GLY A 111 16.69 11.76 -13.03
CA GLY A 111 17.04 12.71 -11.97
C GLY A 111 17.63 12.05 -10.74
N ILE A 112 17.23 12.52 -9.57
CA ILE A 112 17.77 12.11 -8.27
C ILE A 112 16.84 11.08 -7.61
N ALA A 113 17.35 9.89 -7.31
CA ALA A 113 16.72 9.00 -6.33
C ALA A 113 17.21 9.39 -4.93
N LEU A 114 16.31 9.95 -4.10
CA LEU A 114 16.63 10.42 -2.76
C LEU A 114 16.30 9.34 -1.73
N SER A 115 17.28 8.54 -1.35
CA SER A 115 17.16 7.46 -0.39
C SER A 115 17.20 7.97 1.05
N LEU A 116 16.15 7.65 1.83
CA LEU A 116 16.03 8.02 3.24
C LEU A 116 16.40 6.85 4.18
N ARG A 117 16.91 5.73 3.65
CA ARG A 117 17.17 4.52 4.46
C ARG A 117 18.19 4.71 5.56
N ARG A 118 19.14 5.66 5.42
CA ARG A 118 20.14 5.94 6.45
C ARG A 118 19.59 6.76 7.62
N MET A 119 18.46 7.43 7.43
CA MET A 119 17.71 8.12 8.48
C MET A 119 16.83 7.11 9.23
N ASN A 120 17.43 6.25 10.05
CA ASN A 120 16.79 5.06 10.62
C ASN A 120 16.84 5.00 12.15
N ARG A 121 16.90 6.15 12.84
CA ARG A 121 16.95 6.21 14.29
C ARG A 121 15.55 6.30 14.88
N ILE A 122 15.28 5.48 15.89
CA ILE A 122 14.21 5.73 16.86
C ILE A 122 14.79 6.76 17.83
N LYS A 123 14.42 8.04 17.64
CA LYS A 123 14.99 9.16 18.41
C LYS A 123 14.54 9.14 19.86
N GLU A 124 13.27 8.74 20.09
CA GLU A 124 12.67 8.73 21.42
C GLU A 124 11.48 7.76 21.46
N ILE A 125 11.30 7.11 22.60
CA ILE A 125 10.04 6.45 22.99
C ILE A 125 9.66 7.02 24.34
N HIS A 126 8.57 7.82 24.38
CA HIS A 126 8.09 8.48 25.58
C HIS A 126 6.79 7.85 26.05
N THR A 127 6.90 6.92 26.99
CA THR A 127 5.77 6.10 27.46
C THR A 127 4.71 6.92 28.21
N ALA A 128 5.11 7.95 28.94
CA ALA A 128 4.15 8.82 29.66
C ALA A 128 3.24 9.60 28.71
N ASP A 129 3.75 10.02 27.54
CA ASP A 129 2.95 10.67 26.49
C ASP A 129 2.31 9.67 25.53
N GLY A 130 2.72 8.39 25.56
CA GLY A 130 2.29 7.38 24.60
C GLY A 130 2.72 7.72 23.18
N VAL A 131 3.99 8.13 22.98
CA VAL A 131 4.50 8.51 21.64
C VAL A 131 5.89 7.93 21.38
N ALA A 132 6.20 7.77 20.09
CA ALA A 132 7.55 7.53 19.58
C ALA A 132 7.91 8.61 18.55
N VAL A 133 9.15 9.10 18.59
CA VAL A 133 9.72 10.02 17.60
C VAL A 133 10.74 9.25 16.77
N VAL A 134 10.52 9.19 15.46
CA VAL A 134 11.26 8.31 14.55
C VAL A 134 11.69 9.02 13.29
N GLU A 135 12.80 8.57 12.72
CA GLU A 135 13.22 8.92 11.37
C GLU A 135 12.53 8.03 10.31
N PRO A 136 12.41 8.48 9.06
CA PRO A 136 11.62 7.80 8.01
C PRO A 136 12.15 6.43 7.58
N GLY A 137 13.44 6.17 7.76
CA GLY A 137 14.10 4.90 7.41
C GLY A 137 13.93 3.79 8.45
N VAL A 138 13.39 4.07 9.64
CA VAL A 138 13.08 3.05 10.65
C VAL A 138 12.09 2.05 10.08
N THR A 139 12.35 0.73 10.25
CA THR A 139 11.37 -0.28 9.83
C THR A 139 10.19 -0.35 10.80
N THR A 140 9.02 -0.71 10.28
CA THR A 140 7.83 -0.87 11.13
C THR A 140 8.06 -1.94 12.20
N GLY A 141 8.69 -3.06 11.83
CA GLY A 141 8.98 -4.15 12.75
C GLY A 141 9.94 -3.74 13.88
N ASP A 142 10.98 -2.95 13.57
CA ASP A 142 11.92 -2.46 14.60
C ASP A 142 11.23 -1.55 15.61
N LEU A 143 10.35 -0.66 15.14
CA LEU A 143 9.55 0.18 16.04
C LEU A 143 8.62 -0.69 16.90
N GLN A 144 7.88 -1.60 16.30
CA GLN A 144 6.96 -2.49 17.01
C GLN A 144 7.68 -3.29 18.11
N GLU A 145 8.84 -3.86 17.79
CA GLU A 145 9.63 -4.61 18.76
C GLU A 145 10.17 -3.71 19.89
N ALA A 146 10.64 -2.52 19.56
CA ALA A 146 11.16 -1.58 20.55
C ALA A 146 10.07 -1.12 21.55
N VAL A 147 8.87 -0.78 21.05
CA VAL A 147 7.77 -0.31 21.93
C VAL A 147 7.12 -1.47 22.70
N ARG A 148 7.06 -2.68 22.12
CA ARG A 148 6.53 -3.88 22.78
C ARG A 148 7.30 -4.24 24.05
N ARG A 149 8.61 -4.10 24.04
CA ARG A 149 9.47 -4.31 25.24
C ARG A 149 9.13 -3.37 26.40
N LEU A 150 8.48 -2.24 26.09
CA LEU A 150 8.05 -1.26 27.08
C LEU A 150 6.55 -1.38 27.43
N GLY A 151 5.86 -2.42 26.93
CA GLY A 151 4.44 -2.63 27.16
C GLY A 151 3.53 -1.76 26.27
N TRP A 152 4.08 -1.22 25.17
CA TRP A 152 3.36 -0.39 24.22
C TRP A 152 3.21 -1.07 22.86
N PHE A 153 2.28 -0.56 22.05
CA PHE A 153 1.93 -1.13 20.76
C PHE A 153 1.81 -0.03 19.70
N TYR A 154 2.40 -0.25 18.54
CA TYR A 154 2.20 0.49 17.30
C TYR A 154 1.41 -0.40 16.32
N PRO A 155 0.09 -0.19 16.17
CA PRO A 155 -0.80 -1.12 15.49
C PRO A 155 -0.63 -1.30 13.98
N PRO A 156 -0.27 -0.27 13.17
CA PRO A 156 -0.14 -0.47 11.73
C PRO A 156 0.85 -1.58 11.41
N ASP A 157 0.40 -2.59 10.65
CA ASP A 157 1.13 -3.84 10.43
C ASP A 157 1.07 -4.32 8.97
N PRO A 158 1.55 -3.53 8.00
CA PRO A 158 1.61 -3.99 6.62
C PRO A 158 2.34 -5.32 6.51
N ALA A 159 1.94 -6.17 5.56
CA ALA A 159 2.52 -7.51 5.38
C ALA A 159 4.06 -7.50 5.25
N SER A 160 4.62 -6.39 4.79
CA SER A 160 6.07 -6.15 4.67
C SER A 160 6.72 -5.54 5.91
N LEU A 161 6.11 -5.61 7.11
CA LEU A 161 6.53 -4.90 8.32
C LEU A 161 8.03 -5.05 8.69
N LYS A 162 8.66 -6.18 8.33
CA LYS A 162 10.09 -6.42 8.56
C LYS A 162 11.01 -5.68 7.57
N GLU A 163 10.46 -5.19 6.47
CA GLU A 163 11.22 -4.56 5.38
C GLU A 163 10.82 -3.10 5.16
N CYS A 164 9.51 -2.79 5.26
CA CYS A 164 8.99 -1.46 4.97
C CYS A 164 9.46 -0.41 5.97
N SER A 165 9.65 0.81 5.48
CA SER A 165 10.05 1.94 6.31
C SER A 165 8.85 2.80 6.71
N LEU A 166 8.92 3.41 7.89
CA LEU A 166 7.86 4.28 8.41
C LEU A 166 7.59 5.48 7.49
N GLY A 167 8.63 6.07 6.88
CA GLY A 167 8.44 7.12 5.88
C GLY A 167 7.68 6.64 4.63
N GLY A 168 7.92 5.41 4.18
CA GLY A 168 7.15 4.77 3.11
C GLY A 168 5.69 4.55 3.51
N ASN A 169 5.46 4.03 4.72
CA ASN A 169 4.11 3.82 5.26
C ASN A 169 3.33 5.14 5.40
N ILE A 170 3.99 6.21 5.82
CA ILE A 170 3.39 7.55 5.88
C ILE A 170 3.05 8.04 4.48
N ALA A 171 3.96 7.87 3.52
CA ALA A 171 3.77 8.32 2.15
C ALA A 171 2.58 7.63 1.46
N THR A 172 2.34 6.33 1.73
CA THR A 172 1.22 5.58 1.13
C THR A 172 -0.01 5.49 2.05
N ASN A 173 0.07 6.01 3.29
CA ASN A 173 -0.93 5.76 4.33
C ASN A 173 -1.18 4.26 4.52
N ALA A 174 -0.12 3.48 4.64
CA ALA A 174 -0.15 2.02 4.63
C ALA A 174 -1.12 1.45 5.65
N GLY A 175 -1.80 0.38 5.25
CA GLY A 175 -2.70 -0.42 6.06
C GLY A 175 -2.09 -1.74 6.49
N GLY A 176 -2.94 -2.75 6.67
CA GLY A 176 -2.61 -4.11 7.06
C GLY A 176 -3.81 -4.82 7.68
N PRO A 177 -3.69 -6.08 8.08
CA PRO A 177 -4.82 -6.91 8.52
C PRO A 177 -5.55 -6.38 9.77
N ARG A 178 -4.88 -5.56 10.60
CA ARG A 178 -5.47 -5.02 11.84
C ARG A 178 -6.19 -3.68 11.67
N CYS A 179 -6.35 -3.21 10.43
CA CYS A 179 -6.99 -1.91 10.15
C CYS A 179 -8.45 -1.86 10.57
N LEU A 180 -9.17 -2.97 10.55
CA LEU A 180 -10.57 -3.04 10.99
C LEU A 180 -10.75 -2.45 12.41
N LYS A 181 -9.92 -2.85 13.37
CA LYS A 181 -9.99 -2.39 14.76
C LYS A 181 -9.17 -1.14 15.00
N TYR A 182 -7.97 -1.08 14.44
CA TYR A 182 -6.98 -0.08 14.82
C TYR A 182 -6.84 1.05 13.82
N GLY A 183 -7.30 0.85 12.57
CA GLY A 183 -7.12 1.83 11.50
C GLY A 183 -5.74 1.77 10.86
N VAL A 184 -5.52 2.69 9.93
CA VAL A 184 -4.32 2.79 9.08
C VAL A 184 -3.27 3.75 9.67
N THR A 185 -2.13 3.89 9.04
CA THR A 185 -0.99 4.74 9.45
C THR A 185 -1.41 6.17 9.83
N ARG A 186 -2.33 6.79 9.08
CA ARG A 186 -2.86 8.15 9.35
C ARG A 186 -3.32 8.36 10.80
N HIS A 187 -3.96 7.35 11.40
CA HIS A 187 -4.52 7.44 12.75
C HIS A 187 -3.44 7.48 13.85
N TYR A 188 -2.20 7.20 13.46
CA TYR A 188 -1.06 7.12 14.38
C TYR A 188 -0.02 8.22 14.18
N VAL A 189 -0.10 9.01 13.12
CA VAL A 189 0.81 10.16 12.93
C VAL A 189 0.24 11.38 13.63
N LEU A 190 0.85 11.77 14.76
CA LEU A 190 0.46 12.94 15.55
C LEU A 190 1.18 14.21 15.08
N GLY A 191 2.37 14.06 14.54
CA GLY A 191 3.19 15.16 14.04
C GLY A 191 4.24 14.67 13.08
N LEU A 192 4.74 15.58 12.25
CA LEU A 192 5.82 15.30 11.33
C LEU A 192 6.70 16.53 11.07
N GLU A 193 7.94 16.26 10.68
CA GLU A 193 8.81 17.21 10.01
C GLU A 193 8.91 16.77 8.55
N ALA A 194 8.79 17.71 7.63
CA ALA A 194 8.90 17.44 6.21
C ALA A 194 9.67 18.57 5.52
N VAL A 195 10.27 18.25 4.37
CA VAL A 195 10.94 19.22 3.49
C VAL A 195 10.10 19.38 2.23
N LEU A 196 9.74 20.63 1.92
CA LEU A 196 9.02 21.00 0.71
C LEU A 196 9.95 21.05 -0.52
N ALA A 197 9.37 21.16 -1.71
CA ALA A 197 10.11 21.15 -2.97
C ALA A 197 11.21 22.22 -3.06
N ASP A 198 11.05 23.36 -2.43
CA ASP A 198 12.01 24.47 -2.39
C ASP A 198 13.13 24.31 -1.33
N GLY A 199 13.10 23.21 -0.55
CA GLY A 199 14.00 22.95 0.55
C GLY A 199 13.53 23.52 1.91
N THR A 200 12.36 24.16 1.98
CA THR A 200 11.80 24.67 3.22
C THR A 200 11.45 23.51 4.16
N VAL A 201 11.99 23.56 5.38
CA VAL A 201 11.67 22.59 6.43
C VAL A 201 10.42 23.06 7.18
N VAL A 202 9.40 22.23 7.23
CA VAL A 202 8.13 22.51 7.92
C VAL A 202 7.89 21.47 9.01
N ARG A 203 7.25 21.92 10.10
CA ARG A 203 6.78 21.04 11.18
C ARG A 203 5.29 21.22 11.37
N ALA A 204 4.57 20.12 11.46
CA ALA A 204 3.14 20.09 11.68
C ALA A 204 2.75 19.10 12.77
N GLY A 205 1.67 19.38 13.51
CA GLY A 205 1.25 18.53 14.63
C GLY A 205 2.18 18.62 15.83
N GLY A 206 2.45 17.48 16.49
CA GLY A 206 3.31 17.38 17.66
C GLY A 206 2.97 16.18 18.53
N ARG A 207 3.28 16.25 19.84
CA ARG A 207 3.10 15.13 20.79
C ARG A 207 1.68 14.99 21.36
N CYS A 208 0.87 16.05 21.23
CA CYS A 208 -0.47 16.03 21.80
C CYS A 208 -1.42 15.17 20.99
N HIS A 209 -2.17 14.28 21.66
CA HIS A 209 -3.19 13.42 21.02
C HIS A 209 -4.38 14.21 20.47
N LYS A 210 -4.53 15.48 20.84
CA LYS A 210 -5.50 16.42 20.27
C LYS A 210 -4.77 17.71 19.88
N ASN A 211 -4.95 18.14 18.63
CA ASN A 211 -4.50 19.45 18.16
C ASN A 211 -5.52 19.97 17.14
N LYS A 212 -6.07 21.15 17.38
CA LYS A 212 -7.04 21.83 16.52
C LYS A 212 -6.52 23.19 16.02
N THR A 213 -5.20 23.40 16.10
CA THR A 213 -4.55 24.66 15.70
C THR A 213 -4.28 24.66 14.22
N GLY A 214 -5.11 25.33 13.44
CA GLY A 214 -4.99 25.46 11.99
C GLY A 214 -5.52 24.25 11.20
N PHE A 215 -5.09 24.15 9.94
CA PHE A 215 -5.45 23.05 9.07
C PHE A 215 -4.73 21.74 9.46
N ASP A 216 -5.31 20.61 9.10
CA ASP A 216 -4.67 19.29 9.27
C ASP A 216 -3.58 19.07 8.21
N LEU A 217 -2.42 19.70 8.45
CA LEU A 217 -1.25 19.54 7.58
C LEU A 217 -0.61 18.15 7.70
N VAL A 218 -0.77 17.49 8.85
CA VAL A 218 -0.31 16.11 9.05
C VAL A 218 -1.12 15.19 8.12
N GLY A 219 -2.46 15.30 8.17
CA GLY A 219 -3.34 14.53 7.30
C GLY A 219 -3.15 14.82 5.82
N LEU A 220 -2.71 16.04 5.45
CA LEU A 220 -2.38 16.40 4.07
C LEU A 220 -1.13 15.67 3.56
N MET A 221 -0.12 15.51 4.42
CA MET A 221 1.16 14.88 4.03
C MET A 221 1.07 13.34 4.03
N VAL A 222 0.25 12.76 4.93
CA VAL A 222 0.05 11.30 4.98
C VAL A 222 -0.76 10.83 3.76
N GLY A 223 -0.21 9.90 3.00
CA GLY A 223 -0.81 9.41 1.75
C GLY A 223 -0.53 10.28 0.53
N SER A 224 0.42 11.22 0.62
CA SER A 224 0.81 12.08 -0.50
C SER A 224 1.80 11.46 -1.50
N GLU A 225 2.25 10.23 -1.27
CA GLU A 225 3.19 9.45 -2.11
C GLU A 225 4.45 10.25 -2.50
N GLY A 226 4.93 11.15 -1.63
CA GLY A 226 6.10 11.97 -1.89
C GLY A 226 5.87 13.09 -2.91
N LEU A 227 4.62 13.39 -3.28
CA LEU A 227 4.27 14.44 -4.25
C LEU A 227 4.24 15.85 -3.64
N LEU A 228 4.00 15.97 -2.32
CA LEU A 228 3.83 17.26 -1.64
C LEU A 228 5.03 17.65 -0.78
N GLY A 229 5.89 16.72 -0.45
CA GLY A 229 7.07 16.92 0.37
C GLY A 229 7.72 15.59 0.78
N VAL A 230 8.86 15.68 1.45
CA VAL A 230 9.64 14.53 1.93
C VAL A 230 9.65 14.54 3.45
N VAL A 231 9.02 13.54 4.07
CA VAL A 231 8.97 13.40 5.53
C VAL A 231 10.34 12.96 6.06
N THR A 232 10.87 13.69 7.03
CA THR A 232 12.20 13.47 7.64
C THR A 232 12.15 13.08 9.10
N GLU A 233 11.02 13.30 9.78
CA GLU A 233 10.76 12.85 11.15
C GLU A 233 9.25 12.65 11.33
N ALA A 234 8.85 11.70 12.16
CA ALA A 234 7.46 11.52 12.55
C ALA A 234 7.33 11.31 14.06
N THR A 235 6.32 11.92 14.65
CA THR A 235 5.83 11.62 16.00
C THR A 235 4.63 10.71 15.88
N LEU A 236 4.79 9.46 16.35
CA LEU A 236 3.81 8.40 16.22
C LEU A 236 3.12 8.13 17.55
N ARG A 237 1.80 7.98 17.51
CA ARG A 237 0.98 7.55 18.64
C ARG A 237 1.24 6.09 18.95
N LEU A 238 1.38 5.81 20.25
CA LEU A 238 1.40 4.44 20.77
C LEU A 238 0.13 4.21 21.60
N ILE A 239 -0.27 2.95 21.71
CA ILE A 239 -1.34 2.52 22.62
C ILE A 239 -0.80 1.43 23.56
N PRO A 240 -1.44 1.16 24.70
CA PRO A 240 -1.07 0.02 25.55
C PRO A 240 -1.13 -1.30 24.75
N HIS A 241 -0.12 -2.15 24.94
CA HIS A 241 -0.10 -3.45 24.28
C HIS A 241 -1.22 -4.35 24.82
N PRO A 242 -2.09 -4.93 23.96
CA PRO A 242 -3.10 -5.88 24.40
C PRO A 242 -2.41 -7.12 25.01
N PRO A 243 -2.70 -7.49 26.26
CA PRO A 243 -1.96 -8.56 26.94
C PRO A 243 -2.26 -9.96 26.43
N MET A 244 -3.38 -10.15 25.73
CA MET A 244 -3.83 -11.45 25.20
C MET A 244 -4.36 -11.28 23.79
N ARG A 245 -4.09 -12.27 22.92
CA ARG A 245 -4.80 -12.47 21.66
C ARG A 245 -5.25 -13.90 21.48
N ALA A 246 -6.34 -14.09 20.74
CA ALA A 246 -6.88 -15.37 20.36
C ALA A 246 -7.36 -15.33 18.92
N MET A 247 -7.42 -16.48 18.28
CA MET A 247 -7.83 -16.59 16.88
C MET A 247 -8.75 -17.77 16.65
N LEU A 248 -9.61 -17.61 15.62
CA LEU A 248 -10.38 -18.68 15.00
C LEU A 248 -9.91 -18.86 13.55
N SER A 249 -9.75 -20.11 13.15
CA SER A 249 -9.51 -20.52 11.76
C SER A 249 -10.65 -21.43 11.34
N ALA A 250 -11.48 -21.04 10.38
CA ALA A 250 -12.66 -21.78 9.94
C ALA A 250 -12.64 -22.01 8.43
N GLY A 251 -13.00 -23.23 8.02
CA GLY A 251 -13.20 -23.60 6.63
C GLY A 251 -14.68 -23.60 6.25
N PHE A 252 -15.00 -23.12 5.04
CA PHE A 252 -16.35 -23.06 4.49
C PHE A 252 -16.43 -23.78 3.14
N ALA A 253 -17.64 -24.18 2.74
CA ALA A 253 -17.87 -24.85 1.46
C ALA A 253 -17.72 -23.90 0.27
N SER A 254 -17.95 -22.60 0.46
CA SER A 254 -17.83 -21.59 -0.59
C SER A 254 -17.27 -20.26 -0.07
N PHE A 255 -16.71 -19.47 -0.99
CA PHE A 255 -16.21 -18.13 -0.66
C PHE A 255 -17.38 -17.18 -0.28
N ALA A 256 -18.55 -17.37 -0.88
CA ALA A 256 -19.75 -16.61 -0.53
C ALA A 256 -20.20 -16.85 0.92
N GLU A 257 -20.13 -18.10 1.41
CA GLU A 257 -20.42 -18.41 2.82
C GLU A 257 -19.43 -17.75 3.77
N ALA A 258 -18.12 -17.79 3.46
CA ALA A 258 -17.10 -17.12 4.24
C ALA A 258 -17.30 -15.59 4.25
N ALA A 259 -17.62 -14.99 3.10
CA ALA A 259 -17.90 -13.56 2.98
C ALA A 259 -19.18 -13.16 3.77
N ASN A 260 -20.22 -13.99 3.74
CA ASN A 260 -21.41 -13.78 4.55
C ASN A 260 -21.09 -13.87 6.05
N ALA A 261 -20.24 -14.81 6.46
CA ALA A 261 -19.84 -14.94 7.86
C ALA A 261 -19.12 -13.68 8.39
N VAL A 262 -18.35 -12.99 7.55
CA VAL A 262 -17.75 -11.68 7.88
C VAL A 262 -18.83 -10.67 8.28
N GLY A 263 -19.87 -10.51 7.44
CA GLY A 263 -20.99 -9.62 7.73
C GLY A 263 -21.70 -9.99 9.03
N ARG A 264 -21.99 -11.28 9.25
CA ARG A 264 -22.68 -11.78 10.44
C ARG A 264 -21.92 -11.57 11.74
N ILE A 265 -20.57 -11.67 11.71
CA ILE A 265 -19.70 -11.36 12.86
C ILE A 265 -19.83 -9.89 13.25
N LEU A 266 -19.76 -9.00 12.25
CA LEU A 266 -19.86 -7.55 12.49
C LEU A 266 -21.27 -7.13 12.92
N ASP A 267 -22.32 -7.71 12.33
CA ASP A 267 -23.74 -7.47 12.69
C ASP A 267 -24.04 -7.93 14.11
N ALA A 268 -23.36 -8.96 14.60
CA ALA A 268 -23.46 -9.43 15.97
C ALA A 268 -22.75 -8.52 16.99
N GLY A 269 -22.11 -7.43 16.53
CA GLY A 269 -21.47 -6.41 17.37
C GLY A 269 -20.01 -6.71 17.74
N TYR A 270 -19.40 -7.74 17.15
CA TYR A 270 -17.97 -8.00 17.36
C TYR A 270 -17.09 -7.07 16.52
N LEU A 271 -15.96 -6.67 17.09
CA LEU A 271 -14.93 -5.88 16.41
C LEU A 271 -13.57 -6.59 16.50
N PRO A 272 -13.34 -7.63 15.68
CA PRO A 272 -12.07 -8.35 15.68
C PRO A 272 -10.88 -7.44 15.37
N SER A 273 -9.69 -7.77 15.89
CA SER A 273 -8.46 -7.08 15.52
C SER A 273 -8.07 -7.39 14.06
N ALA A 274 -8.40 -8.58 13.57
CA ALA A 274 -8.31 -8.91 12.14
C ALA A 274 -9.44 -9.85 11.73
N LEU A 275 -9.88 -9.74 10.47
CA LEU A 275 -10.93 -10.55 9.88
C LEU A 275 -10.61 -10.78 8.40
N GLU A 276 -10.04 -11.96 8.13
CA GLU A 276 -9.41 -12.31 6.86
C GLU A 276 -10.16 -13.41 6.14
N ILE A 277 -10.21 -13.37 4.82
CA ILE A 277 -10.76 -14.45 3.99
C ILE A 277 -9.80 -14.86 2.88
N ALA A 278 -9.96 -16.09 2.40
CA ALA A 278 -9.28 -16.59 1.21
C ALA A 278 -10.17 -17.55 0.43
N ASP A 279 -10.08 -17.49 -0.90
CA ASP A 279 -10.88 -18.29 -1.83
C ASP A 279 -10.28 -19.68 -2.11
N LYS A 280 -11.03 -20.46 -2.89
CA LYS A 280 -10.68 -21.81 -3.31
C LYS A 280 -9.36 -21.89 -4.06
N PHE A 281 -9.09 -20.95 -4.98
CA PHE A 281 -7.85 -20.99 -5.78
C PHE A 281 -6.64 -20.73 -4.86
N THR A 282 -6.75 -19.75 -3.97
CA THR A 282 -5.71 -19.42 -2.98
C THR A 282 -5.42 -20.62 -2.07
N LEU A 283 -6.48 -21.28 -1.56
CA LEU A 283 -6.31 -22.46 -0.70
C LEU A 283 -5.69 -23.64 -1.44
N ARG A 284 -6.07 -23.89 -2.69
CA ARG A 284 -5.47 -24.94 -3.52
C ARG A 284 -3.98 -24.69 -3.76
N ALA A 285 -3.62 -23.46 -4.09
CA ALA A 285 -2.22 -23.08 -4.24
C ALA A 285 -1.44 -23.27 -2.93
N ALA A 286 -2.04 -22.90 -1.79
CA ALA A 286 -1.43 -23.10 -0.48
C ALA A 286 -1.26 -24.59 -0.15
N ARG A 287 -2.25 -25.44 -0.42
CA ARG A 287 -2.16 -26.91 -0.23
C ARG A 287 -1.04 -27.52 -1.07
N ALA A 288 -0.96 -27.14 -2.33
CA ALA A 288 0.08 -27.62 -3.23
C ALA A 288 1.49 -27.20 -2.79
N TYR A 289 1.64 -26.04 -2.18
CA TYR A 289 2.93 -25.50 -1.76
C TYR A 289 3.35 -25.93 -0.36
N LEU A 290 2.41 -25.95 0.61
CA LEU A 290 2.68 -26.19 2.03
C LEU A 290 2.31 -27.60 2.49
N GLY A 291 1.47 -28.31 1.74
CA GLY A 291 0.87 -29.59 2.09
C GLY A 291 -0.56 -29.48 2.62
N GLU A 292 -1.32 -30.56 2.45
CA GLU A 292 -2.75 -30.63 2.76
C GLU A 292 -3.07 -30.38 4.26
N SER A 293 -2.20 -30.82 5.16
CA SER A 293 -2.41 -30.72 6.60
C SER A 293 -2.29 -29.32 7.18
N VAL A 294 -1.77 -28.36 6.41
CA VAL A 294 -1.50 -26.99 6.89
C VAL A 294 -2.70 -26.07 6.68
N THR A 295 -3.61 -26.43 5.75
CA THR A 295 -4.76 -25.60 5.39
C THR A 295 -6.06 -26.17 5.96
N PRO A 296 -7.05 -25.33 6.31
CA PRO A 296 -8.36 -25.81 6.74
C PRO A 296 -9.06 -26.59 5.62
N GLN A 297 -9.98 -27.49 6.01
CA GLN A 297 -10.86 -28.15 5.04
C GLN A 297 -11.85 -27.16 4.43
N GLY A 298 -12.32 -27.45 3.22
CA GLY A 298 -13.26 -26.60 2.50
C GLY A 298 -12.62 -25.84 1.33
N ASP A 299 -13.47 -25.04 0.67
CA ASP A 299 -13.12 -24.25 -0.51
C ASP A 299 -12.92 -22.75 -0.19
N ALA A 300 -13.16 -22.35 1.07
CA ALA A 300 -12.87 -21.01 1.56
C ALA A 300 -12.37 -21.03 3.01
N HIS A 301 -11.57 -20.03 3.36
CA HIS A 301 -11.02 -19.84 4.69
C HIS A 301 -11.47 -18.51 5.29
N LEU A 302 -11.87 -18.56 6.54
CA LEU A 302 -12.11 -17.41 7.40
C LEU A 302 -11.13 -17.46 8.57
N LEU A 303 -10.43 -16.34 8.81
CA LEU A 303 -9.53 -16.17 9.94
C LEU A 303 -9.98 -14.95 10.74
N VAL A 304 -10.17 -15.11 12.04
CA VAL A 304 -10.60 -14.06 12.96
C VAL A 304 -9.55 -13.93 14.06
N GLU A 305 -9.05 -12.72 14.31
CA GLU A 305 -8.20 -12.42 15.47
C GLU A 305 -8.95 -11.46 16.40
N ILE A 306 -8.93 -11.74 17.69
CA ILE A 306 -9.39 -10.86 18.76
C ILE A 306 -8.26 -10.64 19.76
N ASP A 307 -8.23 -9.47 20.38
CA ASP A 307 -7.22 -9.09 21.35
C ASP A 307 -7.77 -8.18 22.45
N GLY A 308 -7.17 -8.23 23.63
CA GLY A 308 -7.59 -7.49 24.81
C GLY A 308 -7.14 -8.14 26.10
N HIS A 309 -7.93 -8.00 27.15
CA HIS A 309 -7.68 -8.65 28.44
C HIS A 309 -8.11 -10.12 28.42
N ASP A 310 -7.37 -10.99 29.13
CA ASP A 310 -7.52 -12.47 29.07
C ASP A 310 -8.96 -12.95 29.25
N ALA A 311 -9.66 -12.51 30.29
CA ALA A 311 -11.04 -12.94 30.54
C ALA A 311 -12.02 -12.51 29.42
N SER A 312 -11.87 -11.30 28.89
CA SER A 312 -12.69 -10.79 27.80
C SER A 312 -12.41 -11.56 26.50
N VAL A 313 -11.13 -11.78 26.18
CA VAL A 313 -10.73 -12.50 24.97
C VAL A 313 -11.25 -13.95 24.97
N ARG A 314 -11.18 -14.66 26.12
CA ARG A 314 -11.69 -16.04 26.20
C ARG A 314 -13.23 -16.11 26.09
N GLY A 315 -13.94 -15.19 26.70
CA GLY A 315 -15.40 -15.13 26.59
C GLY A 315 -15.86 -14.79 25.16
N GLU A 316 -15.19 -13.84 24.54
CA GLU A 316 -15.46 -13.43 23.16
C GLU A 316 -15.09 -14.54 22.16
N LEU A 317 -13.97 -15.24 22.37
CA LEU A 317 -13.57 -16.39 21.55
C LEU A 317 -14.64 -17.47 21.53
N ALA A 318 -15.14 -17.88 22.71
CA ALA A 318 -16.15 -18.92 22.82
C ALA A 318 -17.46 -18.50 22.10
N ALA A 319 -17.92 -17.28 22.32
CA ALA A 319 -19.13 -16.77 21.68
C ALA A 319 -18.98 -16.64 20.15
N LEU A 320 -17.82 -16.20 19.66
CA LEU A 320 -17.51 -16.16 18.23
C LEU A 320 -17.42 -17.57 17.62
N ALA A 321 -16.83 -18.52 18.32
CA ALA A 321 -16.74 -19.91 17.88
C ALA A 321 -18.14 -20.51 17.70
N ASP A 322 -19.06 -20.28 18.66
CA ASP A 322 -20.47 -20.74 18.57
C ASP A 322 -21.21 -20.05 17.42
N LEU A 323 -21.00 -18.76 17.21
CA LEU A 323 -21.55 -18.03 16.08
C LEU A 323 -21.09 -18.63 14.76
N VAL A 324 -19.76 -18.81 14.57
CA VAL A 324 -19.17 -19.33 13.32
C VAL A 324 -19.61 -20.77 13.05
N ARG A 325 -19.71 -21.63 14.10
CA ARG A 325 -20.30 -22.98 13.96
C ARG A 325 -21.76 -22.93 13.49
N GLY A 326 -22.53 -21.99 14.04
CA GLY A 326 -23.95 -21.77 13.64
C GLY A 326 -24.11 -21.28 12.21
N LEU A 327 -23.05 -20.73 11.59
CA LEU A 327 -23.03 -20.30 10.19
C LEU A 327 -22.63 -21.42 9.21
N GLY A 328 -22.40 -22.66 9.69
CA GLY A 328 -22.20 -23.83 8.85
C GLY A 328 -20.76 -24.04 8.39
N CYS A 329 -19.76 -23.60 9.16
CA CYS A 329 -18.38 -23.92 8.83
C CYS A 329 -18.13 -25.45 8.84
N ILE A 330 -17.29 -25.92 7.92
CA ILE A 330 -16.92 -27.35 7.79
C ILE A 330 -15.97 -27.77 8.91
N CYS A 331 -15.04 -26.90 9.27
CA CYS A 331 -14.09 -27.09 10.36
C CYS A 331 -13.82 -25.75 11.06
N LEU A 332 -13.43 -25.85 12.33
CA LEU A 332 -13.08 -24.69 13.14
C LEU A 332 -11.99 -25.07 14.12
N GLU A 333 -10.92 -24.31 14.14
CA GLU A 333 -9.83 -24.41 15.09
C GLU A 333 -9.70 -23.12 15.89
N GLU A 334 -9.39 -23.27 17.18
CA GLU A 334 -9.20 -22.16 18.11
C GLU A 334 -7.73 -22.08 18.54
N ALA A 335 -7.20 -20.86 18.64
CA ALA A 335 -5.85 -20.63 19.14
C ALA A 335 -5.87 -19.51 20.19
N VAL A 336 -5.17 -19.72 21.31
CA VAL A 336 -5.05 -18.74 22.40
C VAL A 336 -3.59 -18.50 22.71
N GLY A 337 -3.22 -17.22 22.78
CA GLY A 337 -1.86 -16.77 23.07
C GLY A 337 -0.97 -16.67 21.83
N GLU A 338 0.17 -16.02 22.00
CA GLU A 338 1.05 -15.57 20.93
C GLU A 338 1.50 -16.69 19.99
N ALA A 339 2.08 -17.75 20.53
CA ALA A 339 2.65 -18.85 19.73
C ALA A 339 1.59 -19.65 18.95
N ALA A 340 0.39 -19.84 19.53
CA ALA A 340 -0.68 -20.56 18.87
C ALA A 340 -1.28 -19.73 17.73
N CYS A 341 -1.52 -18.44 17.95
CA CYS A 341 -2.03 -17.52 16.94
C CYS A 341 -1.05 -17.32 15.78
N GLU A 342 0.26 -17.34 16.08
CA GLU A 342 1.29 -17.14 15.05
C GLU A 342 1.27 -18.24 13.96
N ARG A 343 0.87 -19.47 14.29
CA ARG A 343 0.71 -20.55 13.30
C ARG A 343 -0.35 -20.20 12.23
N PHE A 344 -1.48 -19.61 12.64
CA PHE A 344 -2.52 -19.18 11.70
C PHE A 344 -2.07 -18.00 10.83
N TRP A 345 -1.35 -17.05 11.43
CA TRP A 345 -0.76 -15.95 10.69
C TRP A 345 0.32 -16.41 9.70
N GLN A 346 1.07 -17.44 10.04
CA GLN A 346 2.06 -18.00 9.12
C GLN A 346 1.37 -18.51 7.85
N LEU A 347 0.30 -19.31 7.97
CA LEU A 347 -0.49 -19.75 6.81
C LEU A 347 -0.98 -18.56 5.98
N ARG A 348 -1.54 -17.53 6.64
CA ARG A 348 -2.08 -16.34 5.96
C ARG A 348 -0.99 -15.60 5.15
N ARG A 349 0.20 -15.48 5.71
CA ARG A 349 1.33 -14.84 5.00
C ARG A 349 1.81 -15.63 3.79
N GLU A 350 1.68 -16.95 3.82
CA GLU A 350 2.11 -17.82 2.73
C GLU A 350 1.18 -17.78 1.50
N PHE A 351 -0.03 -17.25 1.59
CA PHE A 351 -0.96 -17.20 0.44
C PHE A 351 -0.34 -16.49 -0.77
N SER A 352 0.29 -15.34 -0.58
CA SER A 352 0.91 -14.60 -1.67
C SER A 352 2.11 -15.35 -2.29
N TYR A 353 2.88 -16.06 -1.47
CA TYR A 353 4.01 -16.89 -1.94
C TYR A 353 3.50 -18.14 -2.66
N SER A 354 2.48 -18.80 -2.13
CA SER A 354 1.85 -19.98 -2.74
C SER A 354 1.33 -19.68 -4.16
N LEU A 355 0.70 -18.52 -4.35
CA LEU A 355 0.25 -18.09 -5.69
C LEU A 355 1.42 -17.92 -6.67
N ARG A 356 2.57 -17.42 -6.23
CA ARG A 356 3.76 -17.30 -7.09
C ARG A 356 4.34 -18.65 -7.50
N HIS A 357 4.16 -19.69 -6.68
CA HIS A 357 4.62 -21.05 -6.98
C HIS A 357 3.71 -21.82 -7.94
N THR A 358 2.58 -21.25 -8.36
CA THR A 358 1.71 -21.86 -9.40
C THR A 358 2.33 -21.83 -10.79
N GLY A 359 3.42 -21.11 -11.00
CA GLY A 359 4.04 -20.87 -12.31
C GLY A 359 3.33 -19.80 -13.15
N LEU A 360 2.26 -19.19 -12.63
CA LEU A 360 1.54 -18.10 -13.28
C LEU A 360 2.08 -16.74 -12.84
N VAL A 361 2.01 -15.76 -13.72
CA VAL A 361 2.27 -14.36 -13.41
C VAL A 361 1.07 -13.82 -12.63
N LYS A 362 1.33 -13.28 -11.45
CA LYS A 362 0.32 -12.73 -10.55
C LYS A 362 0.18 -11.23 -10.74
N LEU A 363 -0.94 -10.80 -11.30
CA LEU A 363 -1.35 -9.39 -11.31
C LEU A 363 -2.12 -9.13 -10.01
N ASN A 364 -1.47 -8.48 -9.07
CA ASN A 364 -1.98 -8.31 -7.71
C ASN A 364 -2.63 -6.95 -7.55
N GLU A 365 -3.96 -6.93 -7.51
CA GLU A 365 -4.72 -5.70 -7.32
C GLU A 365 -5.29 -5.63 -5.91
N ASP A 366 -4.94 -4.55 -5.26
CA ASP A 366 -5.36 -4.17 -3.92
C ASP A 366 -6.56 -3.21 -4.04
N ILE A 367 -7.77 -3.74 -3.90
CA ILE A 367 -9.01 -2.97 -4.05
C ILE A 367 -9.78 -2.94 -2.72
N VAL A 368 -10.65 -1.94 -2.57
CA VAL A 368 -11.59 -1.88 -1.44
C VAL A 368 -13.00 -1.78 -1.97
N VAL A 369 -13.88 -2.59 -1.43
CA VAL A 369 -15.32 -2.47 -1.68
C VAL A 369 -16.05 -2.11 -0.40
N PRO A 370 -17.20 -1.42 -0.47
CA PRO A 370 -18.09 -1.33 0.68
C PRO A 370 -18.38 -2.73 1.24
N ARG A 371 -18.31 -2.94 2.55
CA ARG A 371 -18.48 -4.27 3.17
C ARG A 371 -19.73 -5.02 2.71
N SER A 372 -20.81 -4.27 2.44
CA SER A 372 -22.05 -4.82 1.86
C SER A 372 -21.90 -5.41 0.45
N ARG A 373 -20.76 -5.14 -0.22
CA ARG A 373 -20.45 -5.63 -1.56
C ARG A 373 -19.48 -6.81 -1.58
N LEU A 374 -19.08 -7.34 -0.43
CA LEU A 374 -18.13 -8.46 -0.38
C LEU A 374 -18.68 -9.71 -1.10
N VAL A 375 -19.94 -10.05 -0.92
CA VAL A 375 -20.56 -11.18 -1.62
C VAL A 375 -20.67 -10.89 -3.12
N ASP A 376 -21.07 -9.67 -3.50
CA ASP A 376 -21.12 -9.27 -4.91
C ASP A 376 -19.74 -9.32 -5.58
N LEU A 377 -18.66 -9.03 -4.82
CA LEU A 377 -17.29 -9.16 -5.32
C LEU A 377 -16.91 -10.63 -5.59
N VAL A 378 -17.41 -11.57 -4.78
CA VAL A 378 -17.19 -13.00 -5.00
C VAL A 378 -17.82 -13.44 -6.33
N ASP A 379 -19.10 -13.12 -6.55
CA ASP A 379 -19.81 -13.45 -7.78
C ASP A 379 -19.18 -12.77 -9.01
N PHE A 380 -18.71 -11.54 -8.82
CA PHE A 380 -18.03 -10.81 -9.88
C PHE A 380 -16.66 -11.43 -10.22
N ALA A 381 -15.89 -11.92 -9.22
CA ALA A 381 -14.61 -12.60 -9.47
C ALA A 381 -14.80 -13.87 -10.30
N GLU A 382 -15.86 -14.64 -10.08
CA GLU A 382 -16.24 -15.79 -10.90
C GLU A 382 -16.59 -15.36 -12.34
N THR A 383 -17.37 -14.30 -12.48
CA THR A 383 -17.70 -13.71 -13.80
C THR A 383 -16.44 -13.25 -14.53
N LEU A 384 -15.57 -12.54 -13.84
CA LEU A 384 -14.30 -12.06 -14.40
C LEU A 384 -13.41 -13.20 -14.87
N GLN A 385 -13.36 -14.30 -14.10
CA GLN A 385 -12.65 -15.52 -14.48
C GLN A 385 -13.25 -16.14 -15.76
N ALA A 386 -14.57 -16.25 -15.85
CA ALA A 386 -15.25 -16.80 -17.02
C ALA A 386 -15.05 -15.94 -18.28
N GLU A 387 -15.15 -14.61 -18.15
CA GLU A 387 -15.00 -13.66 -19.26
C GLU A 387 -13.55 -13.57 -19.75
N SER A 388 -12.59 -13.48 -18.83
CA SER A 388 -11.17 -13.33 -19.17
C SER A 388 -10.48 -14.64 -19.56
N GLY A 389 -11.00 -15.78 -19.07
CA GLY A 389 -10.35 -17.08 -19.18
C GLY A 389 -9.10 -17.23 -18.33
N PHE A 390 -8.86 -16.31 -17.39
CA PHE A 390 -7.77 -16.37 -16.41
C PHE A 390 -8.30 -16.80 -15.06
N ALA A 391 -7.52 -17.55 -14.29
CA ALA A 391 -7.88 -17.83 -12.92
C ALA A 391 -7.82 -16.54 -12.08
N VAL A 392 -8.77 -16.39 -11.17
CA VAL A 392 -8.82 -15.29 -10.19
C VAL A 392 -8.63 -15.87 -8.81
N ALA A 393 -7.71 -15.30 -8.05
CA ALA A 393 -7.42 -15.68 -6.68
C ALA A 393 -7.68 -14.49 -5.76
N SER A 394 -8.53 -14.65 -4.76
CA SER A 394 -8.96 -13.57 -3.87
C SER A 394 -8.69 -13.93 -2.41
N PHE A 395 -7.98 -13.04 -1.73
CA PHE A 395 -7.79 -13.11 -0.29
C PHE A 395 -7.57 -11.71 0.28
N GLY A 396 -7.84 -11.48 1.54
CA GLY A 396 -7.58 -10.15 2.10
C GLY A 396 -8.32 -9.85 3.39
N HIS A 397 -8.31 -8.57 3.73
CA HIS A 397 -8.82 -7.98 4.95
C HIS A 397 -10.32 -7.71 4.81
N ALA A 398 -11.13 -8.77 4.92
CA ALA A 398 -12.55 -8.70 4.64
C ALA A 398 -13.32 -7.82 5.64
N GLY A 399 -12.78 -7.64 6.85
CA GLY A 399 -13.40 -6.82 7.89
C GLY A 399 -13.58 -5.36 7.50
N ASP A 400 -12.69 -4.81 6.67
CA ASP A 400 -12.77 -3.43 6.15
C ASP A 400 -13.01 -3.36 4.63
N GLY A 401 -13.18 -4.51 3.99
CA GLY A 401 -13.50 -4.62 2.57
C GLY A 401 -12.30 -4.57 1.64
N ASN A 402 -11.07 -4.59 2.17
CA ASN A 402 -9.85 -4.59 1.38
C ASN A 402 -9.47 -6.01 0.93
N ILE A 403 -9.63 -6.29 -0.34
CA ILE A 403 -9.38 -7.61 -0.95
C ILE A 403 -8.29 -7.49 -2.01
N HIS A 404 -7.31 -8.39 -1.91
CA HIS A 404 -6.32 -8.59 -2.96
C HIS A 404 -6.88 -9.54 -4.02
N VAL A 405 -7.34 -8.98 -5.13
CA VAL A 405 -7.81 -9.73 -6.29
C VAL A 405 -6.63 -9.95 -7.22
N ASN A 406 -6.23 -11.20 -7.41
CA ASN A 406 -5.08 -11.56 -8.22
C ASN A 406 -5.57 -12.22 -9.51
N ILE A 407 -5.30 -11.58 -10.65
CA ILE A 407 -5.54 -12.19 -11.96
C ILE A 407 -4.29 -12.99 -12.31
N MET A 408 -4.45 -14.32 -12.47
CA MET A 408 -3.37 -15.26 -12.67
C MET A 408 -3.19 -15.56 -14.15
N VAL A 409 -2.19 -14.95 -14.78
CA VAL A 409 -1.98 -15.05 -16.23
C VAL A 409 -0.76 -15.93 -16.55
N PRO A 410 -0.75 -16.65 -17.70
CA PRO A 410 0.37 -17.51 -18.05
C PRO A 410 1.67 -16.72 -18.33
N THR A 411 1.56 -15.55 -18.92
CA THR A 411 2.67 -14.65 -19.24
C THR A 411 2.17 -13.24 -19.52
N MET A 412 3.04 -12.23 -19.43
CA MET A 412 2.78 -10.88 -19.92
C MET A 412 3.59 -10.52 -21.16
N ASP A 413 4.38 -11.47 -21.69
CA ASP A 413 5.22 -11.23 -22.87
C ASP A 413 4.43 -11.37 -24.17
N GLU A 414 3.37 -12.18 -24.19
CA GLU A 414 2.48 -12.36 -25.35
C GLU A 414 1.48 -11.20 -25.45
N PRO A 415 1.45 -10.46 -26.59
CA PRO A 415 0.57 -9.29 -26.75
C PRO A 415 -0.91 -9.59 -26.52
N GLN A 416 -1.42 -10.73 -27.00
CA GLN A 416 -2.83 -11.13 -26.85
C GLN A 416 -3.20 -11.45 -25.39
N VAL A 417 -2.28 -12.06 -24.64
CA VAL A 417 -2.46 -12.34 -23.20
C VAL A 417 -2.47 -11.02 -22.43
N ARG A 418 -1.54 -10.13 -22.75
CA ARG A 418 -1.44 -8.81 -22.13
C ARG A 418 -2.71 -7.98 -22.37
N GLU A 419 -3.21 -7.90 -23.60
CA GLU A 419 -4.44 -7.18 -23.93
C GLU A 419 -5.64 -7.70 -23.14
N ARG A 420 -5.81 -9.03 -23.07
CA ARG A 420 -6.88 -9.64 -22.27
C ARG A 420 -6.71 -9.39 -20.78
N ALA A 421 -5.49 -9.43 -20.26
CA ALA A 421 -5.19 -9.13 -18.86
C ALA A 421 -5.50 -7.67 -18.52
N GLU A 422 -5.13 -6.74 -19.39
CA GLU A 422 -5.44 -5.31 -19.23
C GLU A 422 -6.95 -5.06 -19.30
N ALA A 423 -7.67 -5.71 -20.20
CA ALA A 423 -9.14 -5.64 -20.27
C ALA A 423 -9.80 -6.19 -18.99
N ALA A 424 -9.25 -7.28 -18.43
CA ALA A 424 -9.74 -7.82 -17.16
C ALA A 424 -9.49 -6.87 -15.98
N LEU A 425 -8.33 -6.19 -15.94
CA LEU A 425 -8.05 -5.16 -14.95
C LEU A 425 -8.99 -3.96 -15.09
N ASP A 426 -9.23 -3.48 -16.32
CA ASP A 426 -10.20 -2.40 -16.57
C ASP A 426 -11.60 -2.79 -16.08
N ARG A 427 -12.02 -4.01 -16.37
CA ARG A 427 -13.31 -4.54 -15.93
C ARG A 427 -13.42 -4.58 -14.40
N LEU A 428 -12.34 -5.00 -13.72
CA LEU A 428 -12.27 -5.03 -12.26
C LEU A 428 -12.39 -3.62 -11.67
N PHE A 429 -11.55 -2.69 -12.09
CA PHE A 429 -11.53 -1.36 -11.51
C PHE A 429 -12.80 -0.56 -11.80
N HIS A 430 -13.35 -0.63 -13.00
CA HIS A 430 -14.64 0.02 -13.30
C HIS A 430 -15.77 -0.53 -12.44
N GLN A 431 -15.79 -1.85 -12.18
CA GLN A 431 -16.82 -2.44 -11.31
C GLN A 431 -16.65 -1.99 -9.85
N VAL A 432 -15.42 -1.94 -9.35
CA VAL A 432 -15.13 -1.44 -7.99
C VAL A 432 -15.57 0.01 -7.84
N ILE A 433 -15.25 0.87 -8.82
CA ILE A 433 -15.68 2.28 -8.85
C ILE A 433 -17.20 2.38 -8.89
N ALA A 434 -17.87 1.58 -9.71
CA ALA A 434 -19.33 1.57 -9.83
C ALA A 434 -20.02 1.19 -8.50
N TRP A 435 -19.39 0.38 -7.67
CA TRP A 435 -19.88 0.04 -6.32
C TRP A 435 -19.57 1.12 -5.27
N GLY A 436 -18.88 2.20 -5.63
CA GLY A 436 -18.41 3.23 -4.68
C GLY A 436 -17.21 2.77 -3.86
N GLY A 437 -16.45 1.80 -4.36
CA GLY A 437 -15.21 1.31 -3.77
C GLY A 437 -14.01 2.19 -4.09
N ALA A 438 -12.82 1.77 -3.64
CA ALA A 438 -11.56 2.43 -3.89
C ALA A 438 -10.61 1.54 -4.71
N ILE A 439 -9.85 2.15 -5.62
CA ILE A 439 -8.91 1.43 -6.48
C ILE A 439 -7.65 0.96 -5.74
N THR A 440 -7.44 1.41 -4.51
CA THR A 440 -6.34 0.97 -3.64
C THR A 440 -6.75 1.05 -2.18
N GLY A 441 -6.43 0.01 -1.41
CA GLY A 441 -6.65 -0.07 0.03
C GLY A 441 -5.42 0.36 0.82
N GLU A 442 -4.23 -0.09 0.40
CA GLU A 442 -2.99 0.11 1.17
C GLU A 442 -1.75 0.39 0.32
N HIS A 443 -1.74 -0.01 -0.98
CA HIS A 443 -0.53 0.09 -1.80
C HIS A 443 -0.25 1.49 -2.35
N GLY A 444 -1.26 2.36 -2.43
CA GLY A 444 -1.20 3.64 -3.13
C GLY A 444 -1.54 3.50 -4.62
N VAL A 445 -1.50 4.62 -5.33
CA VAL A 445 -1.82 4.72 -6.77
C VAL A 445 -0.56 4.54 -7.63
N GLY A 446 0.50 5.28 -7.31
CA GLY A 446 1.78 5.24 -8.02
C GLY A 446 1.65 5.40 -9.53
N ILE A 447 2.35 4.52 -10.27
CA ILE A 447 2.26 4.38 -11.73
C ILE A 447 1.18 3.36 -12.10
N ALA A 448 1.09 2.26 -11.34
CA ALA A 448 0.29 1.08 -11.68
C ALA A 448 -1.20 1.40 -11.86
N LYS A 449 -1.75 2.26 -10.99
CA LYS A 449 -3.18 2.57 -10.96
C LYS A 449 -3.52 3.95 -11.53
N ARG A 450 -2.52 4.69 -12.04
CA ARG A 450 -2.67 6.06 -12.56
C ARG A 450 -3.78 6.17 -13.60
N ARG A 451 -3.92 5.20 -14.50
CA ARG A 451 -4.91 5.24 -15.59
C ARG A 451 -6.37 5.27 -15.09
N TRP A 452 -6.65 4.69 -13.93
CA TRP A 452 -7.99 4.68 -13.32
C TRP A 452 -8.23 5.81 -12.31
N PHE A 453 -7.19 6.61 -12.00
CA PHE A 453 -7.31 7.70 -11.02
C PHE A 453 -8.37 8.73 -11.41
N ALA A 454 -8.45 9.05 -12.70
CA ALA A 454 -9.43 10.02 -13.21
C ALA A 454 -10.88 9.55 -13.07
N ASP A 455 -11.12 8.24 -13.14
CA ASP A 455 -12.45 7.65 -13.00
C ASP A 455 -12.82 7.44 -11.52
N ALA A 456 -11.82 7.14 -10.68
CA ALA A 456 -12.00 6.91 -9.26
C ALA A 456 -12.17 8.20 -8.44
N VAL A 457 -11.62 9.33 -8.92
CA VAL A 457 -11.61 10.60 -8.18
C VAL A 457 -12.48 11.63 -8.88
N PRO A 458 -13.52 12.20 -8.19
CA PRO A 458 -14.38 13.22 -8.75
C PRO A 458 -13.60 14.44 -9.29
N ALA A 459 -14.06 15.03 -10.40
CA ALA A 459 -13.38 16.13 -11.10
C ALA A 459 -13.02 17.30 -10.17
N GLY A 460 -13.93 17.68 -9.25
CA GLY A 460 -13.66 18.75 -8.29
C GLY A 460 -12.52 18.42 -7.32
N ALA A 461 -12.41 17.15 -6.89
CA ALA A 461 -11.32 16.71 -6.03
C ALA A 461 -9.99 16.67 -6.79
N ARG A 462 -9.99 16.25 -8.07
CA ARG A 462 -8.78 16.30 -8.93
C ARG A 462 -8.23 17.71 -9.06
N VAL A 463 -9.09 18.69 -9.33
CA VAL A 463 -8.71 20.12 -9.38
C VAL A 463 -8.06 20.56 -8.06
N LEU A 464 -8.55 20.07 -6.91
CA LEU A 464 -7.94 20.40 -5.63
C LEU A 464 -6.57 19.73 -5.46
N HIS A 465 -6.40 18.48 -5.86
CA HIS A 465 -5.10 17.80 -5.88
C HIS A 465 -4.08 18.59 -6.71
N ASP A 466 -4.46 19.01 -7.93
CA ASP A 466 -3.58 19.79 -8.82
C ASP A 466 -3.19 21.12 -8.19
N ARG A 467 -4.15 21.83 -7.58
CA ARG A 467 -3.88 23.12 -6.90
C ARG A 467 -2.92 22.95 -5.71
N LEU A 468 -3.09 21.89 -4.92
CA LEU A 468 -2.20 21.60 -3.80
C LEU A 468 -0.80 21.27 -4.29
N LYS A 469 -0.68 20.43 -5.32
CA LYS A 469 0.61 20.11 -5.96
C LYS A 469 1.28 21.39 -6.47
N GLN A 470 0.55 22.21 -7.24
CA GLN A 470 1.08 23.47 -7.78
C GLN A 470 1.50 24.47 -6.69
N ALA A 471 0.80 24.50 -5.56
CA ALA A 471 1.14 25.40 -4.45
C ALA A 471 2.42 24.97 -3.70
N LEU A 472 2.64 23.66 -3.52
CA LEU A 472 3.75 23.10 -2.72
C LEU A 472 4.96 22.71 -3.57
N ASP A 473 4.74 22.44 -4.87
CA ASP A 473 5.78 22.08 -5.83
C ASP A 473 5.49 22.72 -7.20
N PRO A 474 5.63 24.05 -7.32
CA PRO A 474 5.28 24.77 -8.56
C PRO A 474 6.16 24.39 -9.76
N ARG A 475 7.31 23.79 -9.55
CA ARG A 475 8.21 23.32 -10.62
C ARG A 475 8.03 21.84 -10.97
N GLY A 476 7.19 21.11 -10.22
CA GLY A 476 6.88 19.71 -10.48
C GLY A 476 8.06 18.76 -10.31
N ILE A 477 9.02 19.10 -9.45
CA ILE A 477 10.24 18.27 -9.27
C ILE A 477 9.99 17.03 -8.41
N LEU A 478 9.04 17.06 -7.46
CA LEU A 478 8.79 15.97 -6.52
C LEU A 478 7.98 14.85 -7.16
N ASN A 479 8.60 13.69 -7.23
CA ASN A 479 8.04 12.40 -7.66
C ASN A 479 7.19 12.49 -8.93
N PRO A 480 7.67 13.12 -10.03
CA PRO A 480 6.86 13.37 -11.19
C PRO A 480 6.46 12.09 -11.92
N GLY A 481 5.33 12.15 -12.68
CA GLY A 481 4.84 11.03 -13.48
C GLY A 481 4.04 9.99 -12.70
N LYS A 482 3.65 10.27 -11.44
CA LYS A 482 2.73 9.43 -10.66
C LYS A 482 1.28 9.79 -11.00
N PHE A 483 0.34 9.70 -10.06
CA PHE A 483 -1.09 9.90 -10.34
C PHE A 483 -1.49 11.36 -10.61
N LEU A 484 -0.68 12.34 -10.22
CA LEU A 484 -0.80 13.73 -10.67
C LEU A 484 0.14 13.93 -11.86
N ALA A 485 -0.39 14.50 -12.95
CA ALA A 485 0.33 14.71 -14.20
C ALA A 485 1.30 15.88 -14.10
#